data_a16d9902bc98880d64921c03e5ec139f
#
_entry.id   a16d9902bc98880d64921c03e5ec139f
#
_cell.length_a   1.000
_cell.length_b   1.000
_cell.length_c   1.000
_cell.angle_alpha   90.00
_cell.angle_beta   90.00
_cell.angle_gamma   90.00
#
_symmetry.space_group_name_H-M   'P 1'
#
loop_
_entity.id
_entity.type
_entity.pdbx_description
1 polymer ?
#
loop_
_entity_poly.entity_id
_entity_poly.type
_entity_poly.pdbx_seq_one_letter_code
_entity_poly.pdbx_strand_id
1 'polypeptide(L)'
;VSNCTLHNLEELRRLDPRVGDRAVIKRAGDVIPKMVKVIPKKNNRADAVEAPKKCPSCQSATAYNYQSEWIIIDTSKSIPVKKFSSNYEAQKFVESNHSANLSVLEERLDTPFMKCPGGNSCPEIFQGKFTHFVSRKAMDIDGLGQEILHTLINKKFIKDFADIYSLNDHRAELEKLERFGEKSVDNLIKSIYKSASVELYKLVFSLGIEEVGETTARNLASVFGSMEAIQKSSFEDLIDVPDIGPRVATKIKDYFSDTENVDSLEALLKCLKITNPTSNASEDNFKFSGLQIVILSLIHI
;
A
#
# COMPACT_ATOMS: atom_id res chain seq x y z
N VAL A 1 -14.48 -11.42 23.36
CA VAL A 1 -13.51 -11.13 22.29
C VAL A 1 -13.48 -12.32 21.37
N SER A 2 -13.98 -12.18 20.15
CA SER A 2 -14.03 -13.26 19.15
C SER A 2 -12.73 -13.35 18.33
N ASN A 3 -12.02 -12.26 18.13
CA ASN A 3 -10.79 -12.20 17.37
C ASN A 3 -9.68 -11.51 18.18
N CYS A 4 -8.46 -12.06 18.12
CA CYS A 4 -7.28 -11.52 18.75
C CYS A 4 -6.09 -11.65 17.78
N THR A 5 -5.32 -10.60 17.62
CA THR A 5 -4.16 -10.65 16.73
C THR A 5 -3.02 -11.46 17.32
N LEU A 6 -2.37 -12.26 16.47
CA LEU A 6 -1.08 -12.90 16.72
C LEU A 6 0.09 -12.07 16.21
N HIS A 7 -0.20 -10.88 15.67
CA HIS A 7 0.72 -9.85 15.22
C HIS A 7 1.57 -10.27 14.01
N ASN A 8 2.50 -11.19 14.15
CA ASN A 8 3.38 -11.71 13.10
C ASN A 8 3.87 -13.13 13.42
N LEU A 9 4.66 -13.72 12.53
CA LEU A 9 5.16 -15.09 12.68
C LEU A 9 6.15 -15.28 13.84
N GLU A 10 6.90 -14.26 14.20
CA GLU A 10 7.82 -14.30 15.33
C GLU A 10 7.05 -14.39 16.65
N GLU A 11 6.00 -13.57 16.83
CA GLU A 11 5.10 -13.65 17.97
C GLU A 11 4.32 -14.97 18.00
N LEU A 12 3.90 -15.48 16.83
CA LEU A 12 3.28 -16.80 16.72
C LEU A 12 4.20 -17.90 17.25
N ARG A 13 5.46 -17.90 16.85
CA ARG A 13 6.47 -18.86 17.31
C ARG A 13 6.77 -18.70 18.80
N ARG A 14 6.93 -17.46 19.27
CA ARG A 14 7.22 -17.14 20.68
C ARG A 14 6.11 -17.58 21.62
N LEU A 15 4.84 -17.37 21.21
CA LEU A 15 3.68 -17.69 22.04
C LEU A 15 3.27 -19.17 21.93
N ASP A 16 3.58 -19.83 20.81
CA ASP A 16 3.18 -21.21 20.47
C ASP A 16 1.70 -21.50 20.83
N PRO A 17 0.72 -20.69 20.34
CA PRO A 17 -0.67 -20.96 20.63
C PRO A 17 -1.16 -22.18 19.86
N ARG A 18 -1.91 -23.07 20.51
CA ARG A 18 -2.49 -24.24 19.87
C ARG A 18 -3.99 -24.32 20.13
N VAL A 19 -4.69 -24.98 19.24
CA VAL A 19 -6.15 -25.14 19.36
C VAL A 19 -6.48 -25.81 20.68
N GLY A 20 -7.36 -25.18 21.47
CA GLY A 20 -7.77 -25.65 22.78
C GLY A 20 -6.93 -25.13 23.96
N ASP A 21 -5.86 -24.37 23.71
CA ASP A 21 -5.14 -23.67 24.77
C ASP A 21 -5.96 -22.51 25.34
N ARG A 22 -5.64 -22.07 26.55
CA ARG A 22 -6.19 -20.86 27.16
C ARG A 22 -5.25 -19.68 26.87
N ALA A 23 -5.81 -18.55 26.47
CA ALA A 23 -5.03 -17.35 26.16
C ALA A 23 -5.30 -16.23 27.17
N VAL A 24 -4.24 -15.54 27.58
CA VAL A 24 -4.33 -14.27 28.30
C VAL A 24 -4.26 -13.14 27.28
N ILE A 25 -5.32 -12.33 27.23
CA ILE A 25 -5.49 -11.25 26.26
C ILE A 25 -5.43 -9.92 26.99
N LYS A 26 -4.75 -8.94 26.41
CA LYS A 26 -4.71 -7.54 26.85
C LYS A 26 -5.17 -6.64 25.70
N ARG A 27 -5.91 -5.58 26.00
CA ARG A 27 -6.15 -4.51 25.03
C ARG A 27 -4.91 -3.63 24.95
N ALA A 28 -4.36 -3.44 23.76
CA ALA A 28 -3.27 -2.52 23.49
C ALA A 28 -3.89 -1.21 22.98
N GLY A 29 -3.61 -0.09 23.66
CA GLY A 29 -4.14 1.22 23.27
C GLY A 29 -5.67 1.27 23.23
N ASP A 30 -6.37 0.56 24.10
CA ASP A 30 -7.84 0.48 24.24
C ASP A 30 -8.62 -0.08 23.03
N VAL A 31 -7.97 -0.43 21.93
CA VAL A 31 -8.68 -0.80 20.68
C VAL A 31 -8.42 -2.25 20.24
N ILE A 32 -7.18 -2.70 20.16
CA ILE A 32 -6.83 -3.98 19.55
C ILE A 32 -6.49 -5.03 20.61
N PRO A 33 -7.27 -6.14 20.71
CA PRO A 33 -6.93 -7.26 21.60
C PRO A 33 -5.64 -7.93 21.14
N LYS A 34 -4.63 -7.99 22.01
CA LYS A 34 -3.35 -8.67 21.79
C LYS A 34 -3.22 -9.87 22.74
N MET A 35 -2.76 -11.00 22.22
CA MET A 35 -2.40 -12.15 23.03
C MET A 35 -1.06 -11.88 23.72
N VAL A 36 -1.04 -12.02 25.05
CA VAL A 36 0.16 -11.77 25.88
C VAL A 36 0.83 -13.05 26.29
N LYS A 37 0.04 -14.07 26.62
CA LYS A 37 0.51 -15.34 27.14
C LYS A 37 -0.45 -16.46 26.75
N VAL A 38 0.11 -17.63 26.47
CA VAL A 38 -0.62 -18.88 26.29
C VAL A 38 -0.45 -19.74 27.54
N ILE A 39 -1.53 -20.35 27.99
CA ILE A 39 -1.56 -21.34 29.04
C ILE A 39 -1.83 -22.69 28.37
N PRO A 40 -0.81 -23.53 28.18
CA PRO A 40 -0.95 -24.79 27.47
C PRO A 40 -1.97 -25.72 28.11
N LYS A 41 -2.73 -26.42 27.30
CA LYS A 41 -3.58 -27.51 27.76
C LYS A 41 -2.69 -28.66 28.27
N LYS A 42 -2.99 -29.20 29.46
CA LYS A 42 -2.13 -30.21 30.12
C LYS A 42 -2.10 -31.56 29.39
N ASN A 43 -3.22 -31.96 28.76
CA ASN A 43 -3.35 -33.26 28.09
C ASN A 43 -3.91 -33.05 26.68
N ASN A 44 -3.48 -33.85 25.70
CA ASN A 44 -3.91 -33.80 24.29
C ASN A 44 -3.84 -32.38 23.70
N ARG A 45 -2.68 -31.74 23.83
CA ARG A 45 -2.43 -30.45 23.20
C ARG A 45 -2.36 -30.64 21.68
N ALA A 46 -3.10 -29.85 20.92
CA ALA A 46 -3.10 -29.92 19.45
C ALA A 46 -1.72 -29.61 18.85
N ASP A 47 -1.56 -29.88 17.56
CA ASP A 47 -0.34 -29.54 16.81
C ASP A 47 -0.06 -28.06 16.80
N ALA A 48 1.18 -27.69 16.56
CA ALA A 48 1.59 -26.29 16.42
C ALA A 48 0.90 -25.65 15.22
N VAL A 49 0.50 -24.37 15.38
CA VAL A 49 -0.01 -23.57 14.26
C VAL A 49 1.17 -23.19 13.38
N GLU A 50 1.22 -23.75 12.18
CA GLU A 50 2.22 -23.41 11.18
C GLU A 50 1.76 -22.23 10.28
N ALA A 51 2.74 -21.49 9.77
CA ALA A 51 2.48 -20.51 8.75
C ALA A 51 2.01 -21.18 7.45
N PRO A 52 1.05 -20.59 6.72
CA PRO A 52 0.56 -21.20 5.49
C PRO A 52 1.66 -21.27 4.44
N LYS A 53 1.91 -22.46 3.89
CA LYS A 53 2.90 -22.69 2.83
C LYS A 53 2.40 -22.26 1.44
N LYS A 54 1.09 -22.11 1.29
CA LYS A 54 0.43 -21.67 0.05
C LYS A 54 -0.61 -20.60 0.34
N CYS A 55 -0.75 -19.67 -0.57
CA CYS A 55 -1.81 -18.67 -0.51
C CYS A 55 -3.18 -19.38 -0.59
N PRO A 56 -4.11 -19.12 0.33
CA PRO A 56 -5.42 -19.77 0.30
C PRO A 56 -6.27 -19.39 -0.94
N SER A 57 -6.00 -18.23 -1.54
CA SER A 57 -6.74 -17.74 -2.70
C SER A 57 -6.17 -18.27 -4.03
N CYS A 58 -4.89 -18.03 -4.31
CA CYS A 58 -4.29 -18.37 -5.62
C CYS A 58 -3.40 -19.61 -5.60
N GLN A 59 -3.21 -20.27 -4.44
CA GLN A 59 -2.38 -21.46 -4.25
C GLN A 59 -0.88 -21.29 -4.56
N SER A 60 -0.42 -20.07 -4.88
CA SER A 60 1.00 -19.76 -5.02
C SER A 60 1.74 -20.03 -3.71
N ALA A 61 2.98 -20.50 -3.78
CA ALA A 61 3.81 -20.64 -2.60
C ALA A 61 3.99 -19.29 -1.90
N THR A 62 3.70 -19.25 -0.61
CA THR A 62 3.92 -18.03 0.19
C THR A 62 5.41 -17.81 0.42
N ALA A 63 5.81 -16.57 0.50
CA ALA A 63 7.19 -16.17 0.78
C ALA A 63 7.24 -15.23 1.99
N TYR A 64 8.37 -15.25 2.69
CA TYR A 64 8.64 -14.19 3.66
C TYR A 64 8.79 -12.87 2.92
N ASN A 65 8.25 -11.81 3.49
CA ASN A 65 8.62 -10.48 3.06
C ASN A 65 10.07 -10.23 3.50
N TYR A 66 10.85 -9.54 2.70
CA TYR A 66 12.25 -9.25 3.00
C TYR A 66 12.52 -7.75 2.92
N GLN A 67 13.54 -7.33 3.61
CA GLN A 67 14.17 -6.04 3.44
C GLN A 67 15.53 -6.26 2.79
N SER A 68 15.85 -5.46 1.78
CA SER A 68 17.19 -5.49 1.18
C SER A 68 18.08 -4.52 1.92
N GLU A 69 19.26 -4.99 2.33
CA GLU A 69 20.40 -4.18 2.71
C GLU A 69 21.45 -4.26 1.62
N TRP A 70 22.06 -3.15 1.30
CA TRP A 70 23.07 -3.05 0.26
C TRP A 70 24.43 -2.86 0.91
N ILE A 71 25.29 -3.85 0.77
CA ILE A 71 26.60 -3.90 1.44
C ILE A 71 27.67 -3.59 0.42
N ILE A 72 28.49 -2.61 0.72
CA ILE A 72 29.73 -2.37 -0.02
C ILE A 72 30.80 -3.31 0.50
N ILE A 73 31.39 -4.08 -0.40
CA ILE A 73 32.46 -5.02 -0.10
C ILE A 73 33.74 -4.55 -0.79
N ASP A 74 34.84 -4.49 -0.05
CA ASP A 74 36.19 -4.42 -0.64
C ASP A 74 36.53 -5.80 -1.16
N THR A 75 36.51 -5.96 -2.47
CA THR A 75 36.76 -7.25 -3.14
C THR A 75 38.20 -7.74 -2.99
N SER A 76 39.18 -6.85 -2.73
CA SER A 76 40.56 -7.19 -2.51
C SER A 76 40.79 -7.84 -1.14
N LYS A 77 39.99 -7.48 -0.14
CA LYS A 77 40.12 -7.96 1.24
C LYS A 77 38.94 -8.86 1.66
N SER A 78 37.91 -8.93 0.82
CA SER A 78 36.63 -9.64 1.12
C SER A 78 35.98 -9.20 2.43
N ILE A 79 36.07 -7.91 2.77
CA ILE A 79 35.45 -7.35 4.00
C ILE A 79 34.37 -6.35 3.67
N PRO A 80 33.28 -6.31 4.48
CA PRO A 80 32.26 -5.29 4.35
C PRO A 80 32.84 -3.93 4.77
N VAL A 81 32.57 -2.90 3.96
CA VAL A 81 33.02 -1.53 4.18
C VAL A 81 31.91 -0.68 4.77
N LYS A 82 30.70 -0.77 4.20
CA LYS A 82 29.54 0.03 4.62
C LYS A 82 28.25 -0.62 4.18
N LYS A 83 27.15 -0.37 4.91
CA LYS A 83 25.78 -0.81 4.59
C LYS A 83 24.91 0.39 4.24
N PHE A 84 23.96 0.18 3.32
CA PHE A 84 22.98 1.15 2.87
C PHE A 84 21.58 0.52 2.80
N SER A 85 20.55 1.35 2.95
CA SER A 85 19.15 0.93 2.84
C SER A 85 18.63 0.92 1.40
N SER A 86 19.37 1.47 0.45
CA SER A 86 19.02 1.48 -0.98
C SER A 86 20.22 1.19 -1.87
N ASN A 87 19.94 0.56 -3.01
CA ASN A 87 20.95 0.31 -4.04
C ASN A 87 21.57 1.60 -4.58
N TYR A 88 20.74 2.63 -4.76
CA TYR A 88 21.17 3.92 -5.26
C TYR A 88 22.26 4.55 -4.40
N GLU A 89 22.04 4.63 -3.08
CA GLU A 89 23.05 5.17 -2.15
C GLU A 89 24.35 4.34 -2.17
N ALA A 90 24.20 3.02 -2.26
CA ALA A 90 25.33 2.12 -2.34
C ALA A 90 26.15 2.34 -3.63
N GLN A 91 25.49 2.45 -4.77
CA GLN A 91 26.14 2.73 -6.05
C GLN A 91 26.82 4.10 -6.07
N LYS A 92 26.11 5.14 -5.60
CA LYS A 92 26.67 6.50 -5.50
C LYS A 92 27.91 6.57 -4.59
N PHE A 93 27.93 5.77 -3.51
CA PHE A 93 29.10 5.64 -2.65
C PHE A 93 30.28 5.01 -3.39
N VAL A 94 30.06 3.95 -4.19
CA VAL A 94 31.11 3.31 -4.99
C VAL A 94 31.66 4.28 -6.04
N GLU A 95 30.78 4.98 -6.76
CA GLU A 95 31.15 5.97 -7.77
C GLU A 95 31.97 7.11 -7.18
N SER A 96 31.58 7.64 -6.01
CA SER A 96 32.27 8.76 -5.35
C SER A 96 33.66 8.39 -4.78
N ASN A 97 33.86 7.13 -4.47
CA ASN A 97 35.12 6.69 -3.87
C ASN A 97 36.19 6.24 -4.88
N HIS A 98 35.90 6.23 -6.20
CA HIS A 98 36.81 5.93 -7.31
C HIS A 98 37.74 4.70 -7.07
N SER A 99 37.34 3.78 -6.18
CA SER A 99 38.14 2.61 -5.82
C SER A 99 37.73 1.42 -6.70
N ALA A 100 38.65 0.92 -7.49
CA ALA A 100 38.44 -0.21 -8.41
C ALA A 100 38.04 -1.52 -7.69
N ASN A 101 38.16 -1.57 -6.37
CA ASN A 101 37.98 -2.80 -5.58
C ASN A 101 36.67 -2.79 -4.74
N LEU A 102 35.72 -1.87 -4.99
CA LEU A 102 34.46 -1.86 -4.31
C LEU A 102 33.36 -2.49 -5.16
N SER A 103 32.58 -3.37 -4.57
CA SER A 103 31.39 -3.95 -5.18
C SER A 103 30.18 -3.81 -4.27
N VAL A 104 28.99 -3.77 -4.88
CA VAL A 104 27.71 -3.71 -4.17
C VAL A 104 27.14 -5.11 -4.12
N LEU A 105 26.80 -5.58 -2.93
CA LEU A 105 26.09 -6.84 -2.67
C LEU A 105 24.73 -6.56 -2.04
N GLU A 106 23.67 -7.16 -2.59
CA GLU A 106 22.37 -7.17 -1.94
C GLU A 106 22.30 -8.32 -0.93
N GLU A 107 22.03 -7.99 0.34
CA GLU A 107 21.68 -8.94 1.39
C GLU A 107 20.17 -8.85 1.66
N ARG A 108 19.45 -9.95 1.51
CA ARG A 108 18.01 -10.03 1.81
C ARG A 108 17.80 -10.56 3.20
N LEU A 109 17.19 -9.75 4.05
CA LEU A 109 16.83 -10.10 5.41
C LEU A 109 15.33 -10.39 5.49
N ASP A 110 14.97 -11.63 5.79
CA ASP A 110 13.59 -12.01 5.98
C ASP A 110 12.95 -11.24 7.12
N THR A 111 11.77 -10.70 6.88
CA THR A 111 10.94 -10.09 7.93
C THR A 111 9.98 -11.13 8.52
N PRO A 112 9.43 -10.91 9.74
CA PRO A 112 8.48 -11.83 10.33
C PRO A 112 7.08 -11.82 9.68
N PHE A 113 6.97 -11.27 8.49
CA PHE A 113 5.73 -11.18 7.72
C PHE A 113 5.79 -12.05 6.48
N MET A 114 4.70 -12.74 6.21
CA MET A 114 4.55 -13.49 4.96
C MET A 114 3.67 -12.72 3.98
N LYS A 115 3.96 -12.87 2.71
CA LYS A 115 3.16 -12.34 1.61
C LYS A 115 2.89 -13.40 0.54
N CYS A 116 1.82 -13.19 -0.20
CA CYS A 116 1.58 -13.88 -1.44
C CYS A 116 2.36 -13.19 -2.57
N PRO A 117 3.22 -13.88 -3.33
CA PRO A 117 3.95 -13.29 -4.43
C PRO A 117 3.12 -13.18 -5.73
N GLY A 118 1.87 -13.64 -5.71
CA GLY A 118 1.02 -13.76 -6.90
C GLY A 118 0.62 -12.44 -7.59
N GLY A 119 0.89 -11.27 -6.97
CA GLY A 119 0.60 -9.97 -7.58
C GLY A 119 -0.84 -9.89 -8.14
N ASN A 120 -0.99 -9.39 -9.36
CA ASN A 120 -2.29 -9.27 -10.04
C ASN A 120 -2.94 -10.63 -10.36
N SER A 121 -2.18 -11.73 -10.38
CA SER A 121 -2.72 -13.09 -10.58
C SER A 121 -3.42 -13.64 -9.33
N CYS A 122 -3.23 -13.03 -8.17
CA CYS A 122 -3.93 -13.41 -6.95
C CYS A 122 -5.26 -12.65 -6.84
N PRO A 123 -6.43 -13.32 -6.84
CA PRO A 123 -7.73 -12.66 -6.79
C PRO A 123 -7.89 -11.71 -5.60
N GLU A 124 -7.40 -12.10 -4.42
CA GLU A 124 -7.48 -11.27 -3.22
C GLU A 124 -6.61 -10.01 -3.31
N ILE A 125 -5.39 -10.12 -3.86
CA ILE A 125 -4.51 -8.95 -4.07
C ILE A 125 -5.14 -8.04 -5.11
N PHE A 126 -5.62 -8.61 -6.20
CA PHE A 126 -6.28 -7.87 -7.28
C PHE A 126 -7.51 -7.11 -6.75
N GLN A 127 -8.42 -7.80 -6.07
CA GLN A 127 -9.58 -7.16 -5.45
C GLN A 127 -9.19 -6.11 -4.40
N GLY A 128 -8.13 -6.37 -3.63
CA GLY A 128 -7.60 -5.44 -2.63
C GLY A 128 -7.16 -4.11 -3.25
N LYS A 129 -6.52 -4.13 -4.43
CA LYS A 129 -6.15 -2.92 -5.17
C LYS A 129 -7.37 -2.08 -5.54
N PHE A 130 -8.43 -2.70 -6.04
CA PHE A 130 -9.68 -1.99 -6.37
C PHE A 130 -10.39 -1.47 -5.13
N THR A 131 -10.41 -2.25 -4.05
CA THR A 131 -10.98 -1.81 -2.77
C THR A 131 -10.27 -0.57 -2.23
N HIS A 132 -8.93 -0.54 -2.35
CA HIS A 132 -8.14 0.66 -2.00
C HIS A 132 -8.48 1.83 -2.93
N PHE A 133 -8.46 1.59 -4.24
CA PHE A 133 -8.72 2.61 -5.27
C PHE A 133 -10.05 3.33 -5.06
N VAL A 134 -11.14 2.60 -4.81
CA VAL A 134 -12.48 3.18 -4.63
C VAL A 134 -12.72 3.75 -3.23
N SER A 135 -11.80 3.54 -2.30
CA SER A 135 -11.96 3.93 -0.90
C SER A 135 -12.16 5.44 -0.72
N ARG A 136 -12.77 5.83 0.40
CA ARG A 136 -13.10 7.22 0.74
C ARG A 136 -11.87 8.16 0.75
N LYS A 137 -10.70 7.65 1.10
CA LYS A 137 -9.46 8.43 1.11
C LYS A 137 -8.80 8.54 -0.26
N ALA A 138 -9.14 7.65 -1.18
CA ALA A 138 -8.65 7.60 -2.56
C ALA A 138 -9.64 8.28 -3.51
N MET A 139 -10.25 7.52 -4.42
CA MET A 139 -11.17 8.07 -5.44
C MET A 139 -12.58 8.36 -4.90
N ASP A 140 -12.92 7.90 -3.69
CA ASP A 140 -14.21 8.15 -3.00
C ASP A 140 -15.43 7.78 -3.86
N ILE A 141 -15.45 6.54 -4.34
CA ILE A 141 -16.54 6.04 -5.18
C ILE A 141 -17.54 5.27 -4.31
N ASP A 142 -18.62 5.92 -3.94
CA ASP A 142 -19.71 5.29 -3.20
C ASP A 142 -20.43 4.25 -4.06
N GLY A 143 -20.83 3.15 -3.44
CA GLY A 143 -21.56 2.07 -4.11
C GLY A 143 -20.69 0.92 -4.61
N LEU A 144 -19.35 1.04 -4.63
CA LEU A 144 -18.40 -0.03 -4.96
C LEU A 144 -17.84 -0.70 -3.70
N GLY A 145 -18.71 -1.24 -2.85
CA GLY A 145 -18.27 -2.07 -1.72
C GLY A 145 -17.60 -3.38 -2.15
N GLN A 146 -16.93 -4.07 -1.21
CA GLN A 146 -16.16 -5.30 -1.51
C GLN A 146 -16.95 -6.37 -2.25
N GLU A 147 -18.21 -6.64 -1.85
CA GLU A 147 -19.08 -7.63 -2.48
C GLU A 147 -19.42 -7.27 -3.94
N ILE A 148 -19.65 -5.99 -4.17
CA ILE A 148 -19.96 -5.46 -5.50
C ILE A 148 -18.73 -5.54 -6.39
N LEU A 149 -17.58 -5.09 -5.91
CA LEU A 149 -16.31 -5.22 -6.63
C LEU A 149 -16.01 -6.67 -6.98
N HIS A 150 -16.16 -7.59 -6.02
CA HIS A 150 -15.98 -9.02 -6.26
C HIS A 150 -16.89 -9.53 -7.40
N THR A 151 -18.16 -9.12 -7.39
CA THR A 151 -19.11 -9.51 -8.44
C THR A 151 -18.71 -8.95 -9.80
N LEU A 152 -18.33 -7.67 -9.88
CA LEU A 152 -17.96 -7.02 -11.13
C LEU A 152 -16.65 -7.57 -11.71
N ILE A 153 -15.67 -7.85 -10.87
CA ILE A 153 -14.39 -8.48 -11.26
C ILE A 153 -14.63 -9.89 -11.78
N ASN A 154 -15.40 -10.73 -11.06
CA ASN A 154 -15.68 -12.10 -11.47
C ASN A 154 -16.47 -12.18 -12.78
N LYS A 155 -17.38 -11.23 -13.01
CA LYS A 155 -18.13 -11.12 -14.26
C LYS A 155 -17.36 -10.42 -15.38
N LYS A 156 -16.10 -10.02 -15.11
CA LYS A 156 -15.17 -9.37 -16.06
C LYS A 156 -15.65 -8.00 -16.58
N PHE A 157 -16.49 -7.31 -15.83
CA PHE A 157 -16.82 -5.91 -16.09
C PHE A 157 -15.66 -4.98 -15.73
N ILE A 158 -14.83 -5.35 -14.76
CA ILE A 158 -13.68 -4.60 -14.29
C ILE A 158 -12.43 -5.49 -14.41
N LYS A 159 -11.46 -5.07 -15.20
CA LYS A 159 -10.13 -5.68 -15.35
C LYS A 159 -9.02 -4.67 -15.09
N ASP A 160 -9.33 -3.39 -15.23
CA ASP A 160 -8.45 -2.26 -14.99
C ASP A 160 -9.22 -1.13 -14.26
N PHE A 161 -8.50 -0.19 -13.67
CA PHE A 161 -9.11 0.98 -13.01
C PHE A 161 -9.93 1.83 -13.98
N ALA A 162 -9.50 1.96 -15.24
CA ALA A 162 -10.23 2.67 -16.28
C ALA A 162 -11.62 2.07 -16.56
N ASP A 163 -11.79 0.74 -16.42
CA ASP A 163 -13.06 0.07 -16.66
C ASP A 163 -14.16 0.52 -15.71
N ILE A 164 -13.80 1.00 -14.52
CA ILE A 164 -14.76 1.57 -13.56
C ILE A 164 -15.52 2.74 -14.21
N TYR A 165 -14.81 3.56 -14.97
CA TYR A 165 -15.40 4.75 -15.64
C TYR A 165 -16.23 4.42 -16.88
N SER A 166 -16.10 3.18 -17.39
CA SER A 166 -16.90 2.65 -18.51
C SER A 166 -18.10 1.81 -18.04
N LEU A 167 -18.34 1.65 -16.74
CA LEU A 167 -19.44 0.83 -16.21
C LEU A 167 -20.83 1.30 -16.67
N ASN A 168 -21.00 2.57 -17.03
CA ASN A 168 -22.26 3.07 -17.58
C ASN A 168 -22.63 2.38 -18.91
N ASP A 169 -21.69 1.94 -19.71
CA ASP A 169 -21.90 1.26 -20.98
C ASP A 169 -22.54 -0.13 -20.78
N HIS A 170 -22.36 -0.69 -19.58
CA HIS A 170 -22.92 -1.98 -19.15
C HIS A 170 -24.18 -1.85 -18.28
N ARG A 171 -24.83 -0.67 -18.27
CA ARG A 171 -25.95 -0.37 -17.39
C ARG A 171 -27.05 -1.45 -17.38
N ALA A 172 -27.50 -1.88 -18.57
CA ALA A 172 -28.57 -2.87 -18.71
C ALA A 172 -28.19 -4.25 -18.13
N GLU A 173 -26.91 -4.57 -18.09
CA GLU A 173 -26.39 -5.81 -17.51
C GLU A 173 -26.20 -5.66 -16.00
N LEU A 174 -25.79 -4.49 -15.54
CA LEU A 174 -25.66 -4.18 -14.11
C LEU A 174 -27.02 -4.24 -13.41
N GLU A 175 -28.08 -3.69 -14.00
CA GLU A 175 -29.43 -3.70 -13.44
C GLU A 175 -30.03 -5.12 -13.24
N LYS A 176 -29.48 -6.12 -13.96
CA LYS A 176 -29.86 -7.53 -13.81
C LYS A 176 -29.12 -8.26 -12.70
N LEU A 177 -28.11 -7.61 -12.10
CA LEU A 177 -27.35 -8.22 -11.01
C LEU A 177 -28.17 -8.20 -9.71
N GLU A 178 -27.98 -9.22 -8.90
CA GLU A 178 -28.59 -9.26 -7.56
C GLU A 178 -28.14 -8.04 -6.75
N ARG A 179 -29.06 -7.37 -6.09
CA ARG A 179 -28.86 -6.14 -5.32
C ARG A 179 -28.57 -4.87 -6.13
N PHE A 180 -28.61 -4.92 -7.47
CA PHE A 180 -28.49 -3.79 -8.37
C PHE A 180 -29.83 -3.44 -9.00
N GLY A 181 -30.67 -2.70 -8.28
CA GLY A 181 -31.85 -2.08 -8.91
C GLY A 181 -31.45 -0.78 -9.63
N GLU A 182 -32.32 -0.30 -10.52
CA GLU A 182 -32.14 0.92 -11.31
C GLU A 182 -31.59 2.09 -10.49
N LYS A 183 -32.19 2.38 -9.32
CA LYS A 183 -31.76 3.46 -8.42
C LYS A 183 -30.33 3.25 -7.88
N SER A 184 -29.94 2.01 -7.62
CA SER A 184 -28.59 1.70 -7.12
C SER A 184 -27.54 1.91 -8.22
N VAL A 185 -27.86 1.50 -9.45
CA VAL A 185 -26.99 1.74 -10.62
C VAL A 185 -26.87 3.24 -10.89
N ASP A 186 -27.97 4.01 -10.84
CA ASP A 186 -27.94 5.46 -10.99
C ASP A 186 -27.01 6.14 -9.98
N ASN A 187 -27.13 5.76 -8.71
CA ASN A 187 -26.30 6.33 -7.67
C ASN A 187 -24.82 5.98 -7.86
N LEU A 188 -24.52 4.73 -8.23
CA LEU A 188 -23.18 4.29 -8.53
C LEU A 188 -22.59 5.10 -9.69
N ILE A 189 -23.28 5.20 -10.82
CA ILE A 189 -22.81 5.94 -11.99
C ILE A 189 -22.60 7.42 -11.67
N LYS A 190 -23.49 8.05 -10.90
CA LYS A 190 -23.29 9.42 -10.41
C LYS A 190 -22.04 9.56 -9.55
N SER A 191 -21.77 8.59 -8.66
CA SER A 191 -20.58 8.59 -7.82
C SER A 191 -19.29 8.44 -8.66
N ILE A 192 -19.31 7.55 -9.67
CA ILE A 192 -18.21 7.38 -10.61
C ILE A 192 -17.92 8.68 -11.37
N TYR A 193 -18.93 9.32 -11.94
CA TYR A 193 -18.74 10.60 -12.64
C TYR A 193 -18.23 11.71 -11.71
N LYS A 194 -18.71 11.76 -10.47
CA LYS A 194 -18.20 12.70 -9.48
C LYS A 194 -16.71 12.48 -9.19
N SER A 195 -16.27 11.24 -9.08
CA SER A 195 -14.87 10.89 -8.81
C SER A 195 -13.94 11.15 -9.99
N ALA A 196 -14.46 11.32 -11.21
CA ALA A 196 -13.65 11.65 -12.38
C ALA A 196 -12.96 13.02 -12.28
N SER A 197 -13.45 13.92 -11.42
CA SER A 197 -12.75 15.17 -11.07
C SER A 197 -12.04 14.99 -9.74
N VAL A 198 -10.74 14.81 -9.75
CA VAL A 198 -9.95 14.37 -8.59
C VAL A 198 -8.72 15.24 -8.37
N GLU A 199 -8.35 15.48 -7.11
CA GLU A 199 -7.11 16.12 -6.74
C GLU A 199 -5.92 15.18 -6.98
N LEU A 200 -4.79 15.74 -7.47
CA LEU A 200 -3.60 14.96 -7.82
C LEU A 200 -3.15 14.01 -6.69
N TYR A 201 -3.13 14.49 -5.44
CA TYR A 201 -2.69 13.66 -4.31
C TYR A 201 -3.59 12.44 -4.07
N LYS A 202 -4.91 12.58 -4.29
CA LYS A 202 -5.84 11.46 -4.16
C LYS A 202 -5.61 10.41 -5.24
N LEU A 203 -5.34 10.88 -6.47
CA LEU A 203 -4.97 9.98 -7.56
C LEU A 203 -3.67 9.24 -7.24
N VAL A 204 -2.60 9.94 -6.81
CA VAL A 204 -1.34 9.30 -6.41
C VAL A 204 -1.55 8.27 -5.30
N PHE A 205 -2.33 8.64 -4.27
CA PHE A 205 -2.65 7.72 -3.18
C PHE A 205 -3.47 6.51 -3.66
N SER A 206 -4.42 6.73 -4.59
CA SER A 206 -5.30 5.67 -5.11
C SER A 206 -4.57 4.58 -5.90
N LEU A 207 -3.40 4.90 -6.48
CA LEU A 207 -2.57 3.91 -7.20
C LEU A 207 -2.04 2.81 -6.28
N GLY A 208 -2.01 3.03 -4.96
CA GLY A 208 -1.59 2.03 -4.00
C GLY A 208 -0.10 1.68 -4.08
N ILE A 209 0.75 2.64 -4.45
CA ILE A 209 2.21 2.47 -4.47
C ILE A 209 2.69 2.09 -3.08
N GLU A 210 3.46 1.02 -2.98
CA GLU A 210 3.97 0.51 -1.71
C GLU A 210 4.75 1.61 -0.97
N GLU A 211 4.51 1.77 0.34
CA GLU A 211 5.12 2.81 1.21
C GLU A 211 4.65 4.26 0.93
N VAL A 212 3.80 4.49 -0.07
CA VAL A 212 3.25 5.81 -0.35
C VAL A 212 1.91 5.97 0.37
N GLY A 213 1.93 6.67 1.51
CA GLY A 213 0.73 7.02 2.27
C GLY A 213 0.08 8.33 1.78
N GLU A 214 -1.04 8.71 2.41
CA GLU A 214 -1.76 9.95 2.07
C GLU A 214 -0.86 11.20 2.20
N THR A 215 -0.05 11.29 3.28
CA THR A 215 0.88 12.42 3.49
C THR A 215 1.94 12.47 2.39
N THR A 216 2.57 11.34 2.08
CA THR A 216 3.57 11.24 1.00
C THR A 216 2.97 11.62 -0.35
N ALA A 217 1.74 11.17 -0.64
CA ALA A 217 1.04 11.54 -1.88
C ALA A 217 0.76 13.05 -1.97
N ARG A 218 0.41 13.70 -0.84
CA ARG A 218 0.24 15.16 -0.78
C ARG A 218 1.55 15.91 -1.04
N ASN A 219 2.65 15.44 -0.44
CA ASN A 219 3.98 16.04 -0.66
C ASN A 219 4.40 15.90 -2.12
N LEU A 220 4.23 14.72 -2.73
CA LEU A 220 4.50 14.50 -4.16
C LEU A 220 3.67 15.44 -5.03
N ALA A 221 2.37 15.52 -4.79
CA ALA A 221 1.49 16.40 -5.56
C ALA A 221 1.83 17.88 -5.41
N SER A 222 2.25 18.31 -4.22
CA SER A 222 2.64 19.70 -3.94
C SER A 222 3.94 20.08 -4.64
N VAL A 223 4.94 19.18 -4.64
CA VAL A 223 6.26 19.45 -5.22
C VAL A 223 6.24 19.35 -6.74
N PHE A 224 5.64 18.29 -7.29
CA PHE A 224 5.68 18.06 -8.74
C PHE A 224 4.53 18.67 -9.53
N GLY A 225 3.39 18.91 -8.92
CA GLY A 225 2.24 19.58 -9.51
C GLY A 225 1.48 18.81 -10.60
N SER A 226 2.05 17.73 -11.16
CA SER A 226 1.40 16.90 -12.18
C SER A 226 1.83 15.43 -12.09
N MET A 227 0.97 14.53 -12.59
CA MET A 227 1.29 13.10 -12.64
C MET A 227 2.48 12.81 -13.55
N GLU A 228 2.59 13.51 -14.67
CA GLU A 228 3.69 13.36 -15.61
C GLU A 228 5.04 13.78 -14.99
N ALA A 229 5.07 14.83 -14.18
CA ALA A 229 6.26 15.26 -13.47
C ALA A 229 6.68 14.23 -12.42
N ILE A 230 5.73 13.63 -11.69
CA ILE A 230 6.01 12.54 -10.73
C ILE A 230 6.58 11.31 -11.46
N GLN A 231 5.98 10.93 -12.59
CA GLN A 231 6.42 9.76 -13.37
C GLN A 231 7.84 9.94 -13.93
N LYS A 232 8.17 11.16 -14.39
CA LYS A 232 9.48 11.47 -14.99
C LYS A 232 10.55 11.89 -13.99
N SER A 233 10.19 12.08 -12.70
CA SER A 233 11.13 12.51 -11.67
C SER A 233 12.31 11.56 -11.53
N SER A 234 13.48 12.12 -11.29
CA SER A 234 14.67 11.34 -10.96
C SER A 234 14.57 10.78 -9.53
N PHE A 235 15.49 9.90 -9.17
CA PHE A 235 15.57 9.40 -7.80
C PHE A 235 15.95 10.51 -6.81
N GLU A 236 16.84 11.41 -7.25
CA GLU A 236 17.26 12.59 -6.51
C GLU A 236 16.10 13.54 -6.23
N ASP A 237 15.31 13.86 -7.28
CA ASP A 237 14.14 14.72 -7.14
C ASP A 237 13.15 14.15 -6.12
N LEU A 238 12.99 12.82 -6.08
CA LEU A 238 12.11 12.15 -5.13
C LEU A 238 12.61 12.23 -3.69
N ILE A 239 13.94 12.09 -3.46
CA ILE A 239 14.52 12.19 -2.11
C ILE A 239 14.43 13.61 -1.55
N ASP A 240 14.43 14.63 -2.39
CA ASP A 240 14.30 16.03 -1.97
C ASP A 240 12.87 16.36 -1.51
N VAL A 241 11.89 15.48 -1.78
CA VAL A 241 10.52 15.64 -1.28
C VAL A 241 10.46 15.32 0.22
N PRO A 242 9.83 16.15 1.06
CA PRO A 242 9.65 15.86 2.47
C PRO A 242 9.01 14.48 2.72
N ASP A 243 9.47 13.76 3.74
CA ASP A 243 9.03 12.42 4.14
C ASP A 243 9.27 11.30 3.08
N ILE A 244 10.10 11.57 2.07
CA ILE A 244 10.52 10.55 1.10
C ILE A 244 11.99 10.20 1.31
N GLY A 245 12.22 9.04 1.89
CA GLY A 245 13.56 8.45 1.98
C GLY A 245 13.87 7.54 0.78
N PRO A 246 15.11 7.03 0.71
CA PRO A 246 15.56 6.18 -0.39
C PRO A 246 14.66 4.96 -0.65
N ARG A 247 14.12 4.37 0.40
CA ARG A 247 13.21 3.21 0.30
C ARG A 247 11.90 3.56 -0.42
N VAL A 248 11.28 4.69 -0.06
CA VAL A 248 10.04 5.15 -0.68
C VAL A 248 10.29 5.57 -2.13
N ALA A 249 11.40 6.30 -2.38
CA ALA A 249 11.81 6.70 -3.72
C ALA A 249 12.01 5.48 -4.65
N THR A 250 12.65 4.41 -4.14
CA THR A 250 12.78 3.14 -4.87
C THR A 250 11.42 2.56 -5.24
N LYS A 251 10.47 2.49 -4.30
CA LYS A 251 9.13 1.96 -4.56
C LYS A 251 8.35 2.77 -5.61
N ILE A 252 8.50 4.08 -5.60
CA ILE A 252 7.91 4.96 -6.62
C ILE A 252 8.53 4.66 -7.99
N LYS A 253 9.86 4.56 -8.08
CA LYS A 253 10.55 4.25 -9.34
C LYS A 253 10.19 2.85 -9.84
N ASP A 254 10.13 1.85 -8.97
CA ASP A 254 9.74 0.49 -9.32
C ASP A 254 8.31 0.47 -9.90
N TYR A 255 7.38 1.20 -9.30
CA TYR A 255 5.99 1.29 -9.78
C TYR A 255 5.91 1.84 -11.20
N PHE A 256 6.63 2.92 -11.49
CA PHE A 256 6.63 3.56 -12.82
C PHE A 256 7.57 2.90 -13.84
N SER A 257 8.41 1.95 -13.40
CA SER A 257 9.20 1.11 -14.31
C SER A 257 8.45 -0.12 -14.81
N ASP A 258 7.34 -0.46 -14.17
CA ASP A 258 6.47 -1.56 -14.57
C ASP A 258 5.50 -1.09 -15.67
N THR A 259 5.62 -1.68 -16.85
CA THR A 259 4.82 -1.31 -18.03
C THR A 259 3.33 -1.53 -17.80
N GLU A 260 2.91 -2.59 -17.08
CA GLU A 260 1.50 -2.84 -16.79
C GLU A 260 0.91 -1.70 -15.95
N ASN A 261 1.65 -1.20 -14.96
CA ASN A 261 1.20 -0.08 -14.13
C ASN A 261 1.12 1.22 -14.93
N VAL A 262 2.07 1.46 -15.83
CA VAL A 262 2.10 2.67 -16.68
C VAL A 262 0.94 2.64 -17.67
N ASP A 263 0.72 1.53 -18.36
CA ASP A 263 -0.38 1.39 -19.33
C ASP A 263 -1.75 1.56 -18.66
N SER A 264 -1.92 0.96 -17.47
CA SER A 264 -3.13 1.11 -16.66
C SER A 264 -3.35 2.58 -16.24
N LEU A 265 -2.29 3.26 -15.80
CA LEU A 265 -2.36 4.67 -15.43
C LEU A 265 -2.70 5.55 -16.66
N GLU A 266 -2.10 5.30 -17.82
CA GLU A 266 -2.40 6.08 -19.03
C GLU A 266 -3.86 5.90 -19.49
N ALA A 267 -4.39 4.69 -19.38
CA ALA A 267 -5.81 4.44 -19.65
C ALA A 267 -6.71 5.19 -18.67
N LEU A 268 -6.36 5.16 -17.37
CA LEU A 268 -7.10 5.83 -16.31
C LEU A 268 -7.08 7.38 -16.51
N LEU A 269 -5.93 7.95 -16.83
CA LEU A 269 -5.79 9.40 -17.04
C LEU A 269 -6.70 9.96 -18.14
N LYS A 270 -7.05 9.15 -19.14
CA LYS A 270 -8.01 9.55 -20.19
C LYS A 270 -9.44 9.72 -19.67
N CYS A 271 -9.75 9.08 -18.55
CA CYS A 271 -11.07 9.12 -17.90
C CYS A 271 -11.17 10.21 -16.83
N LEU A 272 -10.05 10.82 -16.42
CA LEU A 272 -9.98 11.71 -15.28
C LEU A 272 -9.68 13.17 -15.67
N LYS A 273 -10.25 14.08 -14.87
CA LYS A 273 -9.87 15.49 -14.86
C LYS A 273 -9.13 15.77 -13.55
N ILE A 274 -7.82 15.90 -13.62
CA ILE A 274 -7.00 16.21 -12.45
C ILE A 274 -7.18 17.69 -12.10
N THR A 275 -7.53 17.95 -10.85
CA THR A 275 -7.63 19.29 -10.28
C THR A 275 -6.46 19.44 -9.31
N ASN A 276 -5.60 20.43 -9.57
CA ASN A 276 -4.65 20.83 -8.54
C ASN A 276 -5.39 21.82 -7.62
N PRO A 277 -5.21 21.72 -6.30
CA PRO A 277 -5.66 22.79 -5.45
C PRO A 277 -4.96 24.05 -5.98
N THR A 278 -5.74 24.97 -6.54
CA THR A 278 -5.24 26.32 -6.80
C THR A 278 -4.61 26.78 -5.49
N SER A 279 -3.37 27.21 -5.54
CA SER A 279 -2.67 27.90 -4.45
C SER A 279 -3.32 29.27 -4.20
N ASN A 280 -4.62 29.30 -4.08
CA ASN A 280 -5.41 30.35 -3.47
C ASN A 280 -5.52 30.03 -1.96
N ALA A 281 -4.36 29.77 -1.32
CA ALA A 281 -4.19 30.33 -0.01
C ALA A 281 -4.15 31.84 -0.23
N SER A 282 -5.33 32.48 -0.31
CA SER A 282 -5.48 33.83 0.16
C SER A 282 -4.63 33.88 1.44
N GLU A 283 -3.75 34.87 1.50
CA GLU A 283 -3.05 35.25 2.76
C GLU A 283 -4.13 35.73 3.76
N ASP A 284 -5.07 34.85 4.07
CA ASP A 284 -5.89 34.99 5.25
C ASP A 284 -4.94 34.85 6.41
N ASN A 285 -4.74 35.95 7.10
CA ASN A 285 -4.01 36.10 8.36
C ASN A 285 -4.55 35.10 9.37
N PHE A 286 -4.15 33.82 9.24
CA PHE A 286 -4.42 32.85 10.27
C PHE A 286 -3.61 33.23 11.49
N LYS A 287 -4.30 33.51 12.61
CA LYS A 287 -3.73 33.85 13.92
C LYS A 287 -2.62 32.88 14.40
N PHE A 288 -2.45 31.75 13.74
CA PHE A 288 -1.54 30.67 14.10
C PHE A 288 -0.60 30.29 12.94
N SER A 289 -0.43 31.17 11.94
CA SER A 289 0.51 30.94 10.84
C SER A 289 1.94 30.80 11.38
N GLY A 290 2.61 29.70 11.03
CA GLY A 290 3.98 29.40 11.48
C GLY A 290 4.10 28.71 12.85
N LEU A 291 2.99 28.39 13.53
CA LEU A 291 3.00 27.65 14.79
C LEU A 291 2.65 26.17 14.59
N GLN A 292 3.43 25.28 15.16
CA GLN A 292 3.06 23.86 15.32
C GLN A 292 2.19 23.70 16.57
N ILE A 293 0.92 23.31 16.37
CA ILE A 293 -0.03 23.08 17.46
C ILE A 293 -0.16 21.58 17.70
N VAL A 294 0.22 21.13 18.89
CA VAL A 294 0.03 19.74 19.33
C VAL A 294 -1.19 19.68 20.24
N ILE A 295 -2.26 19.01 19.79
CA ILE A 295 -3.45 18.78 20.62
C ILE A 295 -3.26 17.47 21.38
N LEU A 296 -2.92 17.58 22.67
CA LEU A 296 -2.77 16.45 23.60
C LEU A 296 -4.11 16.19 24.29
N SER A 297 -5.02 15.51 23.64
CA SER A 297 -6.28 14.97 24.19
C SER A 297 -7.22 15.99 24.90
N LEU A 298 -8.44 16.11 24.40
CA LEU A 298 -9.54 16.91 24.98
C LEU A 298 -10.43 16.13 25.96
N ILE A 299 -9.98 15.00 26.53
CA ILE A 299 -10.85 14.09 27.30
C ILE A 299 -11.05 14.52 28.75
N HIS A 300 -10.34 15.52 29.25
CA HIS A 300 -10.48 16.02 30.62
C HIS A 300 -10.49 17.55 30.68
N ILE A 301 -11.57 18.14 30.26
CA ILE A 301 -11.97 19.47 30.74
C ILE A 301 -13.35 19.32 31.38
#